data_91d15bd28da7b2786348590d64712625
#
_entry.id   91d15bd28da7b2786348590d64712625
#
_cell.length_a   1.000
_cell.length_b   1.000
_cell.length_c   1.000
_cell.angle_alpha   90.00
_cell.angle_beta   90.00
_cell.angle_gamma   90.00
#
_symmetry.space_group_name_H-M   'P 1'
#
loop_
_entity.id
_entity.type
_entity.pdbx_description
1 polymer ?
#
loop_
_entity_poly.entity_id
_entity_poly.type
_entity_poly.pdbx_seq_one_letter_code
_entity_poly.pdbx_strand_id
1 'polypeptide(L)'
;MNFSTPVELPKGLPPITHAQQLLLMGSCFAENIGRQLKENSFHCDVNPFGILYNPFSVLEALQKILSGKQYTASDLFFFRDCWHSPMHHGAFSAVSVEEALQQINDRLRQAHDRMSRTDWLLLTWGTTFVYQQRETGRIVSNCHKQPEKLFTRRMLTVDEIVDEYTRFLKELRNQNSTLKVLFTVSPIRHIRDGMHANQLSKATLLLA
;
A
#
# COMPACT_ATOMS: atom_id res chain seq x y z
N MET A 1 -23.29 -26.53 15.38
CA MET A 1 -23.37 -25.38 14.42
C MET A 1 -21.98 -25.10 13.90
N ASN A 2 -21.78 -25.04 12.58
CA ASN A 2 -20.50 -24.63 12.01
C ASN A 2 -20.54 -23.11 11.82
N PHE A 3 -19.70 -22.37 12.55
CA PHE A 3 -19.63 -20.90 12.50
C PHE A 3 -18.65 -20.36 11.44
N SER A 4 -18.07 -21.26 10.64
CA SER A 4 -17.14 -20.89 9.56
C SER A 4 -17.74 -21.27 8.21
N THR A 5 -17.58 -20.37 7.22
CA THR A 5 -17.87 -20.68 5.83
C THR A 5 -16.56 -21.13 5.18
N PRO A 6 -16.47 -22.36 4.67
CA PRO A 6 -15.28 -22.82 3.97
C PRO A 6 -15.08 -21.98 2.69
N VAL A 7 -13.85 -21.57 2.43
CA VAL A 7 -13.46 -20.86 1.20
C VAL A 7 -12.74 -21.84 0.30
N GLU A 8 -13.31 -22.08 -0.88
CA GLU A 8 -12.65 -22.89 -1.90
C GLU A 8 -11.54 -22.08 -2.57
N LEU A 9 -10.32 -22.58 -2.49
CA LEU A 9 -9.19 -21.99 -3.18
C LEU A 9 -9.17 -22.45 -4.65
N PRO A 10 -8.83 -21.56 -5.60
CA PRO A 10 -8.64 -21.98 -6.99
C PRO A 10 -7.60 -23.09 -7.10
N LYS A 11 -7.89 -24.12 -7.89
CA LYS A 11 -6.96 -25.22 -8.14
C LYS A 11 -5.79 -24.74 -9.00
N GLY A 12 -4.59 -25.27 -8.73
CA GLY A 12 -3.41 -24.98 -9.54
C GLY A 12 -2.66 -23.69 -9.21
N LEU A 13 -2.98 -23.04 -8.09
CA LEU A 13 -2.18 -21.91 -7.61
C LEU A 13 -0.77 -22.41 -7.24
N PRO A 14 0.30 -21.73 -7.71
CA PRO A 14 1.65 -22.10 -7.33
C PRO A 14 1.85 -21.86 -5.83
N PRO A 15 2.52 -22.78 -5.11
CA PRO A 15 2.81 -22.58 -3.69
C PRO A 15 3.85 -21.48 -3.50
N ILE A 16 3.75 -20.76 -2.39
CA ILE A 16 4.81 -19.88 -1.90
C ILE A 16 5.74 -20.73 -1.04
N THR A 17 7.04 -20.65 -1.31
CA THR A 17 8.08 -21.44 -0.62
C THR A 17 9.03 -20.53 0.17
N HIS A 18 9.76 -21.10 1.13
CA HIS A 18 10.74 -20.38 1.95
C HIS A 18 11.92 -19.81 1.16
N ALA A 19 12.23 -20.39 -0.02
CA ALA A 19 13.31 -19.89 -0.88
C ALA A 19 12.95 -18.58 -1.61
N GLN A 20 11.68 -18.20 -1.60
CA GLN A 20 11.18 -17.06 -2.37
C GLN A 20 11.18 -15.77 -1.57
N GLN A 21 11.37 -14.65 -2.27
CA GLN A 21 11.32 -13.30 -1.71
C GLN A 21 9.93 -12.69 -1.91
N LEU A 22 9.33 -12.21 -0.83
CA LEU A 22 7.98 -11.65 -0.82
C LEU A 22 8.02 -10.17 -0.47
N LEU A 23 7.24 -9.36 -1.21
CA LEU A 23 6.90 -8.00 -0.82
C LEU A 23 5.39 -7.94 -0.55
N LEU A 24 5.03 -7.57 0.68
CA LEU A 24 3.65 -7.37 1.10
C LEU A 24 3.39 -5.89 1.28
N MET A 25 2.35 -5.36 0.64
CA MET A 25 1.95 -3.96 0.79
C MET A 25 0.44 -3.83 0.93
N GLY A 26 0.03 -2.87 1.75
CA GLY A 26 -1.38 -2.51 1.90
C GLY A 26 -1.82 -2.32 3.34
N SER A 27 -3.01 -2.82 3.64
CA SER A 27 -3.69 -2.64 4.92
C SER A 27 -3.01 -3.37 6.09
N CYS A 28 -3.56 -3.17 7.29
CA CYS A 28 -3.14 -3.92 8.49
C CYS A 28 -3.21 -5.45 8.32
N PHE A 29 -4.02 -5.96 7.38
CA PHE A 29 -4.01 -7.38 7.04
C PHE A 29 -2.65 -7.79 6.43
N ALA A 30 -2.11 -7.02 5.48
CA ALA A 30 -0.77 -7.28 4.93
C ALA A 30 0.31 -7.25 6.02
N GLU A 31 0.21 -6.31 6.96
CA GLU A 31 1.11 -6.22 8.12
C GLU A 31 1.06 -7.49 8.98
N ASN A 32 -0.15 -7.94 9.35
CA ASN A 32 -0.32 -9.12 10.20
C ASN A 32 0.12 -10.41 9.51
N ILE A 33 -0.26 -10.61 8.25
CA ILE A 33 0.17 -11.77 7.46
C ILE A 33 1.69 -11.76 7.26
N GLY A 34 2.27 -10.60 6.93
CA GLY A 34 3.72 -10.47 6.77
C GLY A 34 4.49 -10.78 8.05
N ARG A 35 3.96 -10.38 9.21
CA ARG A 35 4.54 -10.76 10.51
C ARG A 35 4.51 -12.27 10.71
N GLN A 36 3.35 -12.91 10.51
CA GLN A 36 3.22 -14.37 10.64
C GLN A 36 4.15 -15.12 9.68
N LEU A 37 4.28 -14.66 8.44
CA LEU A 37 5.20 -15.25 7.48
C LEU A 37 6.66 -15.13 7.95
N LYS A 38 7.07 -13.98 8.48
CA LYS A 38 8.41 -13.78 9.07
C LYS A 38 8.66 -14.71 10.26
N GLU A 39 7.69 -14.83 11.18
CA GLU A 39 7.75 -15.75 12.33
C GLU A 39 7.91 -17.22 11.89
N ASN A 40 7.41 -17.56 10.69
CA ASN A 40 7.57 -18.86 10.06
C ASN A 40 8.74 -18.92 9.07
N SER A 41 9.72 -18.04 9.20
CA SER A 41 10.98 -18.04 8.43
C SER A 41 10.85 -17.77 6.93
N PHE A 42 9.76 -17.16 6.47
CA PHE A 42 9.66 -16.67 5.09
C PHE A 42 10.43 -15.35 4.91
N HIS A 43 11.03 -15.17 3.76
CA HIS A 43 11.73 -13.94 3.40
C HIS A 43 10.74 -12.87 2.93
N CYS A 44 10.28 -12.04 3.88
CA CYS A 44 9.27 -11.02 3.62
C CYS A 44 9.80 -9.61 3.83
N ASP A 45 9.53 -8.72 2.89
CA ASP A 45 9.50 -7.28 3.10
C ASP A 45 8.05 -6.83 3.27
N VAL A 46 7.76 -5.98 4.25
CA VAL A 46 6.38 -5.66 4.63
C VAL A 46 6.24 -4.16 4.79
N ASN A 47 5.27 -3.59 4.08
CA ASN A 47 4.84 -2.20 4.18
C ASN A 47 5.99 -1.19 4.26
N PRO A 48 6.83 -1.06 3.20
CA PRO A 48 7.97 -0.14 3.21
C PRO A 48 7.60 1.33 3.48
N PHE A 49 6.38 1.74 3.22
CA PHE A 49 5.83 3.08 3.48
C PHE A 49 4.94 3.12 4.73
N GLY A 50 4.89 2.01 5.47
CA GLY A 50 3.87 1.77 6.48
C GLY A 50 2.54 1.33 5.86
N ILE A 51 1.50 1.25 6.71
CA ILE A 51 0.18 0.77 6.28
C ILE A 51 -0.47 1.74 5.30
N LEU A 52 -0.88 1.22 4.13
CA LEU A 52 -1.58 1.93 3.07
C LEU A 52 -2.91 1.21 2.79
N TYR A 53 -4.01 1.95 2.66
CA TYR A 53 -5.34 1.32 2.61
C TYR A 53 -5.96 1.29 1.22
N ASN A 54 -5.64 2.24 0.36
CA ASN A 54 -6.29 2.38 -0.94
C ASN A 54 -5.36 2.02 -2.10
N PRO A 55 -5.90 1.60 -3.26
CA PRO A 55 -5.12 1.21 -4.42
C PRO A 55 -4.10 2.26 -4.87
N PHE A 56 -4.47 3.53 -4.92
CA PHE A 56 -3.59 4.58 -5.45
C PHE A 56 -2.41 4.89 -4.54
N SER A 57 -2.62 4.89 -3.22
CA SER A 57 -1.52 5.04 -2.27
C SER A 57 -0.52 3.89 -2.36
N VAL A 58 -1.01 2.65 -2.54
CA VAL A 58 -0.16 1.47 -2.75
C VAL A 58 0.58 1.58 -4.08
N LEU A 59 -0.11 1.99 -5.15
CA LEU A 59 0.47 2.16 -6.48
C LEU A 59 1.59 3.21 -6.49
N GLU A 60 1.35 4.40 -5.93
CA GLU A 60 2.35 5.47 -5.87
C GLU A 60 3.60 5.03 -5.09
N ALA A 61 3.40 4.30 -3.98
CA ALA A 61 4.51 3.71 -3.23
C ALA A 61 5.30 2.68 -4.06
N LEU A 62 4.62 1.81 -4.82
CA LEU A 62 5.26 0.84 -5.72
C LEU A 62 6.04 1.52 -6.84
N GLN A 63 5.47 2.54 -7.49
CA GLN A 63 6.14 3.33 -8.52
C GLN A 63 7.39 4.03 -7.97
N LYS A 64 7.30 4.53 -6.74
CA LYS A 64 8.44 5.14 -6.05
C LYS A 64 9.55 4.12 -5.76
N ILE A 65 9.17 2.91 -5.30
CA ILE A 65 10.10 1.79 -5.12
C ILE A 65 10.77 1.42 -6.44
N LEU A 66 10.01 1.27 -7.53
CA LEU A 66 10.57 0.91 -8.84
C LEU A 66 11.56 1.96 -9.36
N SER A 67 11.24 3.24 -9.20
CA SER A 67 12.09 4.33 -9.67
C SER A 67 13.37 4.51 -8.84
N GLY A 68 13.38 4.09 -7.58
CA GLY A 68 14.48 4.33 -6.63
C GLY A 68 14.74 5.81 -6.32
N LYS A 69 13.93 6.74 -6.87
CA LYS A 69 14.10 8.18 -6.71
C LYS A 69 13.83 8.59 -5.27
N GLN A 70 14.85 9.13 -4.61
CA GLN A 70 14.76 9.54 -3.21
C GLN A 70 13.81 10.72 -2.99
N TYR A 71 13.29 10.82 -1.78
CA TYR A 71 12.56 11.98 -1.29
C TYR A 71 13.52 13.11 -0.90
N THR A 72 13.04 14.33 -1.02
CA THR A 72 13.74 15.57 -0.68
C THR A 72 12.93 16.36 0.35
N ALA A 73 13.51 17.42 0.91
CA ALA A 73 12.82 18.28 1.88
C ALA A 73 11.51 18.87 1.31
N SER A 74 11.45 19.12 0.00
CA SER A 74 10.22 19.61 -0.68
C SER A 74 9.08 18.60 -0.75
N ASP A 75 9.34 17.32 -0.49
CA ASP A 75 8.33 16.26 -0.41
C ASP A 75 7.71 16.14 0.98
N LEU A 76 8.23 16.87 1.97
CA LEU A 76 7.79 16.86 3.35
C LEU A 76 7.08 18.17 3.72
N PHE A 77 6.32 18.13 4.80
CA PHE A 77 5.71 19.30 5.41
C PHE A 77 5.85 19.27 6.93
N PHE A 78 5.90 20.46 7.55
CA PHE A 78 5.98 20.59 9.00
C PHE A 78 4.58 20.82 9.59
N PHE A 79 4.23 20.03 10.59
CA PHE A 79 2.95 20.16 11.30
C PHE A 79 3.05 19.53 12.69
N ARG A 80 2.53 20.22 13.73
CA ARG A 80 2.55 19.74 15.13
C ARG A 80 3.93 19.25 15.56
N ASP A 81 4.90 20.13 15.44
CA ASP A 81 6.29 19.93 15.89
C ASP A 81 7.04 18.75 15.25
N CYS A 82 6.53 18.21 14.14
CA CYS A 82 7.17 17.14 13.39
C CYS A 82 7.13 17.40 11.89
N TRP A 83 8.13 16.85 11.20
CA TRP A 83 8.15 16.72 9.75
C TRP A 83 7.45 15.43 9.32
N HIS A 84 6.61 15.54 8.29
CA HIS A 84 5.76 14.47 7.79
C HIS A 84 5.88 14.33 6.29
N SER A 85 5.73 13.09 5.80
CA SER A 85 5.51 12.82 4.39
C SER A 85 4.03 12.51 4.15
N PRO A 86 3.37 13.11 3.15
CA PRO A 86 1.98 12.80 2.83
C PRO A 86 1.78 11.38 2.32
N MET A 87 2.87 10.68 1.97
CA MET A 87 2.85 9.32 1.42
C MET A 87 3.14 8.22 2.44
N HIS A 88 3.62 8.56 3.63
CA HIS A 88 4.06 7.57 4.62
C HIS A 88 3.18 7.54 5.86
N HIS A 89 3.19 6.39 6.53
CA HIS A 89 2.61 6.27 7.86
C HIS A 89 3.31 7.19 8.86
N GLY A 90 2.58 7.62 9.90
CA GLY A 90 3.13 8.52 10.93
C GLY A 90 4.37 8.02 11.68
N ALA A 91 4.69 6.74 11.58
CA ALA A 91 5.92 6.18 12.13
C ALA A 91 7.21 6.72 11.46
N PHE A 92 7.08 7.33 10.28
CA PHE A 92 8.19 7.98 9.56
C PHE A 92 8.31 9.48 9.84
N SER A 93 7.47 9.99 10.74
CA SER A 93 7.54 11.40 11.14
C SER A 93 8.66 11.61 12.16
N ALA A 94 9.39 12.72 12.04
CA ALA A 94 10.49 13.04 12.94
C ALA A 94 10.52 14.55 13.28
N VAL A 95 11.28 14.89 14.31
CA VAL A 95 11.42 16.28 14.78
C VAL A 95 12.25 17.12 13.80
N SER A 96 13.22 16.49 13.12
CA SER A 96 14.01 17.15 12.08
C SER A 96 13.71 16.62 10.68
N VAL A 97 13.92 17.45 9.68
CA VAL A 97 13.74 17.08 8.27
C VAL A 97 14.76 16.03 7.85
N GLU A 98 15.99 16.14 8.35
CA GLU A 98 17.09 15.22 8.06
C GLU A 98 16.77 13.80 8.56
N GLU A 99 16.28 13.69 9.80
CA GLU A 99 15.90 12.42 10.39
C GLU A 99 14.73 11.78 9.62
N ALA A 100 13.69 12.54 9.31
CA ALA A 100 12.56 12.07 8.52
C ALA A 100 13.01 11.56 7.14
N LEU A 101 13.84 12.34 6.44
CA LEU A 101 14.37 11.97 5.14
C LEU A 101 15.28 10.74 5.21
N GLN A 102 16.12 10.63 6.23
CA GLN A 102 16.98 9.49 6.42
C GLN A 102 16.15 8.20 6.57
N GLN A 103 15.17 8.19 7.48
CA GLN A 103 14.30 7.03 7.70
C GLN A 103 13.54 6.62 6.42
N ILE A 104 12.95 7.58 5.72
CA ILE A 104 12.18 7.36 4.50
C ILE A 104 13.08 6.83 3.39
N ASN A 105 14.21 7.48 3.13
CA ASN A 105 15.09 7.13 2.01
C ASN A 105 15.86 5.84 2.27
N ASP A 106 16.26 5.55 3.50
CA ASP A 106 16.89 4.27 3.84
C ASP A 106 15.90 3.11 3.62
N ARG A 107 14.67 3.30 4.03
CA ARG A 107 13.64 2.29 3.83
C ARG A 107 13.25 2.10 2.36
N LEU A 108 13.16 3.20 1.62
CA LEU A 108 12.93 3.18 0.17
C LEU A 108 14.05 2.43 -0.56
N ARG A 109 15.31 2.73 -0.26
CA ARG A 109 16.48 2.08 -0.85
C ARG A 109 16.46 0.57 -0.61
N GLN A 110 16.20 0.14 0.63
CA GLN A 110 16.07 -1.29 0.97
C GLN A 110 14.98 -1.98 0.15
N ALA A 111 13.82 -1.34 -0.03
CA ALA A 111 12.73 -1.89 -0.82
C ALA A 111 13.07 -1.93 -2.33
N HIS A 112 13.71 -0.88 -2.85
CA HIS A 112 14.18 -0.79 -4.23
C HIS A 112 15.18 -1.91 -4.57
N ASP A 113 16.22 -2.09 -3.73
CA ASP A 113 17.26 -3.10 -3.92
C ASP A 113 16.71 -4.54 -3.90
N ARG A 114 15.61 -4.78 -3.19
CA ARG A 114 14.95 -6.07 -3.12
C ARG A 114 13.98 -6.33 -4.26
N MET A 115 13.43 -5.27 -4.86
CA MET A 115 12.33 -5.38 -5.83
C MET A 115 12.70 -6.24 -7.05
N SER A 116 13.93 -6.13 -7.54
CA SER A 116 14.42 -6.92 -8.68
C SER A 116 14.51 -8.44 -8.40
N ARG A 117 14.56 -8.83 -7.13
CA ARG A 117 14.64 -10.22 -6.67
C ARG A 117 13.35 -10.71 -6.02
N THR A 118 12.30 -9.91 -6.04
CA THR A 118 11.00 -10.28 -5.48
C THR A 118 10.31 -11.29 -6.37
N ASP A 119 9.90 -12.42 -5.81
CA ASP A 119 9.15 -13.49 -6.51
C ASP A 119 7.64 -13.26 -6.43
N TRP A 120 7.18 -12.70 -5.31
CA TRP A 120 5.78 -12.46 -5.04
C TRP A 120 5.53 -11.05 -4.52
N LEU A 121 4.59 -10.37 -5.15
CA LEU A 121 4.03 -9.11 -4.69
C LEU A 121 2.59 -9.35 -4.20
N LEU A 122 2.36 -9.23 -2.90
CA LEU A 122 1.06 -9.40 -2.26
C LEU A 122 0.48 -8.03 -1.93
N LEU A 123 -0.60 -7.67 -2.57
CA LEU A 123 -1.25 -6.37 -2.41
C LEU A 123 -2.60 -6.53 -1.71
N THR A 124 -2.79 -5.87 -0.57
CA THR A 124 -4.04 -5.93 0.19
C THR A 124 -4.71 -4.58 0.23
N TRP A 125 -5.80 -4.44 -0.50
CA TRP A 125 -6.59 -3.21 -0.51
C TRP A 125 -7.63 -3.21 0.62
N GLY A 126 -7.76 -2.08 1.31
CA GLY A 126 -8.70 -1.91 2.42
C GLY A 126 -9.93 -1.11 2.04
N THR A 127 -9.78 -0.10 1.20
CA THR A 127 -10.85 0.84 0.83
C THR A 127 -10.55 1.53 -0.50
N THR A 128 -11.60 1.97 -1.19
CA THR A 128 -11.48 2.84 -2.37
C THR A 128 -11.41 4.32 -2.01
N PHE A 129 -11.67 4.68 -0.74
CA PHE A 129 -11.62 6.08 -0.34
C PHE A 129 -10.20 6.62 -0.37
N VAL A 130 -10.05 7.76 -1.04
CA VAL A 130 -8.81 8.55 -1.12
C VAL A 130 -9.03 9.95 -0.57
N TYR A 131 -7.97 10.51 -0.01
CA TYR A 131 -7.91 11.92 0.34
C TYR A 131 -7.06 12.65 -0.70
N GLN A 132 -7.58 13.76 -1.20
CA GLN A 132 -6.94 14.57 -2.23
C GLN A 132 -6.74 15.98 -1.69
N GLN A 133 -5.52 16.49 -1.72
CA GLN A 133 -5.23 17.87 -1.35
C GLN A 133 -5.96 18.83 -2.30
N ARG A 134 -6.70 19.79 -1.75
CA ARG A 134 -7.47 20.76 -2.57
C ARG A 134 -6.59 21.66 -3.42
N GLU A 135 -5.45 22.06 -2.87
CA GLU A 135 -4.52 22.98 -3.53
C GLU A 135 -3.80 22.33 -4.72
N THR A 136 -3.31 21.13 -4.55
CA THR A 136 -2.45 20.46 -5.55
C THR A 136 -3.18 19.41 -6.39
N GLY A 137 -4.36 18.97 -5.95
CA GLY A 137 -5.06 17.83 -6.55
C GLY A 137 -4.41 16.48 -6.30
N ARG A 138 -3.30 16.40 -5.55
CA ARG A 138 -2.59 15.14 -5.28
C ARG A 138 -3.34 14.28 -4.25
N ILE A 139 -3.38 12.98 -4.52
CA ILE A 139 -3.84 12.01 -3.54
C ILE A 139 -2.74 11.84 -2.48
N VAL A 140 -3.14 11.77 -1.23
CA VAL A 140 -2.25 11.55 -0.08
C VAL A 140 -2.62 10.26 0.63
N SER A 141 -1.62 9.55 1.10
CA SER A 141 -1.80 8.31 1.85
C SER A 141 -2.13 8.59 3.32
N ASN A 142 -1.66 9.71 3.84
CA ASN A 142 -1.86 10.11 5.22
C ASN A 142 -2.03 11.63 5.35
N CYS A 143 -3.13 12.05 5.95
CA CYS A 143 -3.37 13.48 6.22
C CYS A 143 -2.67 13.99 7.50
N HIS A 144 -2.03 13.11 8.28
CA HIS A 144 -1.34 13.44 9.54
C HIS A 144 -2.15 14.32 10.50
N LYS A 145 -3.46 14.10 10.56
CA LYS A 145 -4.41 14.89 11.38
C LYS A 145 -4.45 16.38 11.03
N GLN A 146 -4.02 16.77 9.83
CA GLN A 146 -4.24 18.13 9.34
C GLN A 146 -5.75 18.43 9.22
N PRO A 147 -6.15 19.71 9.20
CA PRO A 147 -7.55 20.11 9.10
C PRO A 147 -8.24 19.52 7.86
N GLU A 148 -9.42 18.94 8.04
CA GLU A 148 -10.19 18.29 6.96
C GLU A 148 -10.46 19.22 5.77
N LYS A 149 -10.59 20.53 6.01
CA LYS A 149 -10.80 21.54 4.96
C LYS A 149 -9.71 21.59 3.89
N LEU A 150 -8.51 21.07 4.17
CA LEU A 150 -7.40 21.01 3.21
C LEU A 150 -7.56 19.89 2.19
N PHE A 151 -8.49 18.96 2.42
CA PHE A 151 -8.67 17.78 1.60
C PHE A 151 -10.10 17.68 1.06
N THR A 152 -10.22 17.01 -0.07
CA THR A 152 -11.46 16.36 -0.52
C THR A 152 -11.34 14.87 -0.31
N ARG A 153 -12.46 14.21 -0.02
CA ARG A 153 -12.51 12.76 0.12
C ARG A 153 -13.48 12.20 -0.91
N ARG A 154 -13.05 11.23 -1.69
CA ARG A 154 -13.87 10.56 -2.71
C ARG A 154 -13.56 9.06 -2.78
N MET A 155 -14.43 8.32 -3.41
CA MET A 155 -14.17 6.93 -3.80
C MET A 155 -13.48 6.90 -5.17
N LEU A 156 -12.56 5.94 -5.34
CA LEU A 156 -12.06 5.55 -6.66
C LEU A 156 -13.13 4.73 -7.38
N THR A 157 -13.16 4.84 -8.70
CA THR A 157 -13.97 3.98 -9.56
C THR A 157 -13.22 2.70 -9.94
N VAL A 158 -13.93 1.71 -10.48
CA VAL A 158 -13.31 0.48 -11.02
C VAL A 158 -12.35 0.84 -12.15
N ASP A 159 -12.79 1.67 -13.09
CA ASP A 159 -11.98 2.05 -14.26
C ASP A 159 -10.69 2.76 -13.86
N GLU A 160 -10.74 3.71 -12.91
CA GLU A 160 -9.53 4.38 -12.39
C GLU A 160 -8.51 3.36 -11.86
N ILE A 161 -8.96 2.36 -11.10
CA ILE A 161 -8.08 1.34 -10.53
C ILE A 161 -7.52 0.44 -11.64
N VAL A 162 -8.37 -0.06 -12.52
CA VAL A 162 -7.98 -0.98 -13.60
C VAL A 162 -7.00 -0.31 -14.56
N ASP A 163 -7.26 0.93 -14.98
CA ASP A 163 -6.40 1.66 -15.91
C ASP A 163 -5.00 1.88 -15.34
N GLU A 164 -4.91 2.35 -14.09
CA GLU A 164 -3.64 2.63 -13.45
C GLU A 164 -2.85 1.34 -13.17
N TYR A 165 -3.50 0.30 -12.64
CA TYR A 165 -2.82 -0.96 -12.37
C TYR A 165 -2.45 -1.72 -13.64
N THR A 166 -3.24 -1.62 -14.71
CA THR A 166 -2.88 -2.23 -16.00
C THR A 166 -1.59 -1.60 -16.57
N ARG A 167 -1.46 -0.28 -16.50
CA ARG A 167 -0.23 0.42 -16.91
C ARG A 167 0.97 0.00 -16.06
N PHE A 168 0.79 0.04 -14.76
CA PHE A 168 1.82 -0.32 -13.79
C PHE A 168 2.28 -1.78 -13.93
N LEU A 169 1.37 -2.73 -14.06
CA LEU A 169 1.70 -4.14 -14.20
C LEU A 169 2.45 -4.45 -15.50
N LYS A 170 2.18 -3.72 -16.58
CA LYS A 170 2.98 -3.83 -17.82
C LYS A 170 4.41 -3.36 -17.60
N GLU A 171 4.61 -2.21 -16.94
CA GLU A 171 5.93 -1.71 -16.58
C GLU A 171 6.68 -2.68 -15.66
N LEU A 172 6.00 -3.17 -14.62
CA LEU A 172 6.54 -4.10 -13.65
C LEU A 172 7.02 -5.40 -14.30
N ARG A 173 6.24 -5.95 -15.23
CA ARG A 173 6.61 -7.16 -15.98
C ARG A 173 7.82 -6.97 -16.89
N ASN A 174 8.03 -5.76 -17.41
CA ASN A 174 9.23 -5.46 -18.19
C ASN A 174 10.50 -5.48 -17.33
N GLN A 175 10.39 -5.15 -16.05
CA GLN A 175 11.53 -5.17 -15.11
C GLN A 175 11.72 -6.55 -14.47
N ASN A 176 10.63 -7.26 -14.17
CA ASN A 176 10.66 -8.59 -13.56
C ASN A 176 9.53 -9.46 -14.15
N SER A 177 9.84 -10.18 -15.22
CA SER A 177 8.88 -11.02 -15.97
C SER A 177 8.38 -12.24 -15.19
N THR A 178 9.10 -12.68 -14.16
CA THR A 178 8.77 -13.86 -13.34
C THR A 178 7.97 -13.52 -12.09
N LEU A 179 7.84 -12.23 -11.76
CA LEU A 179 7.11 -11.75 -10.59
C LEU A 179 5.64 -12.17 -10.64
N LYS A 180 5.18 -12.78 -9.58
CA LYS A 180 3.77 -13.12 -9.37
C LYS A 180 3.11 -12.06 -8.50
N VAL A 181 1.91 -11.65 -8.88
CA VAL A 181 1.14 -10.64 -8.15
C VAL A 181 -0.13 -11.27 -7.62
N LEU A 182 -0.36 -11.12 -6.33
CA LEU A 182 -1.57 -11.56 -5.65
C LEU A 182 -2.31 -10.35 -5.07
N PHE A 183 -3.52 -10.11 -5.54
CA PHE A 183 -4.40 -9.09 -4.98
C PHE A 183 -5.34 -9.72 -3.96
N THR A 184 -5.54 -9.01 -2.85
CA THR A 184 -6.53 -9.37 -1.84
C THR A 184 -7.30 -8.12 -1.39
N VAL A 185 -8.55 -8.31 -1.00
CA VAL A 185 -9.38 -7.26 -0.42
C VAL A 185 -9.58 -7.56 1.05
N SER A 186 -9.16 -6.64 1.93
CA SER A 186 -9.32 -6.79 3.37
C SER A 186 -10.80 -6.94 3.75
N PRO A 187 -11.17 -7.95 4.56
CA PRO A 187 -12.55 -8.15 5.01
C PRO A 187 -12.97 -7.17 6.11
N ILE A 188 -12.03 -6.41 6.65
CA ILE A 188 -12.29 -5.47 7.76
C ILE A 188 -13.25 -4.37 7.32
N ARG A 189 -14.27 -4.12 8.15
CA ARG A 189 -15.25 -3.06 7.92
C ARG A 189 -14.76 -1.74 8.48
N HIS A 190 -14.77 -0.70 7.65
CA HIS A 190 -14.45 0.66 8.05
C HIS A 190 -15.73 1.37 8.54
N ILE A 191 -16.02 1.27 9.84
CA ILE A 191 -17.27 1.78 10.46
C ILE A 191 -17.43 3.30 10.25
N ARG A 192 -16.34 4.06 10.18
CA ARG A 192 -16.36 5.50 9.94
C ARG A 192 -17.11 5.88 8.64
N ASP A 193 -17.08 5.02 7.64
CA ASP A 193 -17.70 5.27 6.34
C ASP A 193 -19.19 4.90 6.30
N GLY A 194 -19.70 4.27 7.36
CA GLY A 194 -21.00 3.66 7.39
C GLY A 194 -21.05 2.35 6.61
N MET A 195 -22.07 1.53 6.88
CA MET A 195 -22.17 0.19 6.30
C MET A 195 -22.32 0.21 4.78
N HIS A 196 -23.17 1.10 4.27
CA HIS A 196 -23.45 1.20 2.83
C HIS A 196 -22.21 1.61 2.04
N ALA A 197 -21.55 2.70 2.43
CA ALA A 197 -20.35 3.18 1.74
C ALA A 197 -19.18 2.18 1.85
N ASN A 198 -19.05 1.48 2.98
CA ASN A 198 -18.07 0.41 3.11
C ASN A 198 -18.36 -0.76 2.15
N GLN A 199 -19.62 -1.17 1.98
CA GLN A 199 -19.97 -2.24 1.05
C GLN A 199 -19.71 -1.83 -0.40
N LEU A 200 -20.10 -0.61 -0.81
CA LEU A 200 -19.79 -0.08 -2.14
C LEU A 200 -18.26 -0.06 -2.39
N SER A 201 -17.50 0.43 -1.42
CA SER A 201 -16.04 0.44 -1.51
C SER A 201 -15.46 -0.96 -1.70
N LYS A 202 -15.93 -1.97 -0.95
CA LYS A 202 -15.47 -3.36 -1.10
C LYS A 202 -15.88 -3.97 -2.44
N ALA A 203 -17.11 -3.72 -2.89
CA ALA A 203 -17.60 -4.18 -4.18
C ALA A 203 -16.74 -3.60 -5.33
N THR A 204 -16.44 -2.30 -5.30
CA THR A 204 -15.54 -1.65 -6.28
C THR A 204 -14.15 -2.31 -6.32
N LEU A 205 -13.56 -2.61 -5.14
CA LEU A 205 -12.25 -3.28 -5.07
C LEU A 205 -12.29 -4.72 -5.60
N LEU A 206 -13.41 -5.42 -5.44
CA LEU A 206 -13.58 -6.80 -5.93
C LEU A 206 -13.86 -6.85 -7.43
N LEU A 207 -14.46 -5.79 -7.99
CA LEU A 207 -14.71 -5.68 -9.43
C LEU A 207 -13.49 -5.23 -10.22
N ALA A 208 -12.59 -4.48 -9.59
CA ALA A 208 -11.34 -4.03 -10.18
C ALA A 208 -10.29 -5.14 -10.18
#